data_a03d326c1deb3588caaadf1759205757
#
_entry.id   a03d326c1deb3588caaadf1759205757
#
_cell.length_a   1.000
_cell.length_b   1.000
_cell.length_c   1.000
_cell.angle_alpha   90.00
_cell.angle_beta   90.00
_cell.angle_gamma   90.00
#
_symmetry.space_group_name_H-M   'P 1'
#
loop_
_entity.id
_entity.type
_entity.pdbx_description
1 polymer ?
#
loop_
_entity_poly.entity_id
_entity_poly.type
_entity_poly.pdbx_seq_one_letter_code
_entity_poly.pdbx_strand_id
1 'polypeptide(L)'
;MQKSSLTALAREQLEAAQRASSGRAAKTVYGGNEKGLRQTVITLLAGQSLAEHENPGEATLHVLTGRIRLATAEASWEGRAGDLITIPDATHSLAALDDSAVLLTVAKR
;
A
#
# COMPACT_ATOMS: atom_id res chain seq x y z
N MET A 1 8.76 -23.61 3.61
CA MET A 1 8.42 -22.37 4.32
C MET A 1 9.23 -21.22 3.72
N GLN A 2 8.60 -20.08 3.54
CA GLN A 2 9.24 -18.90 2.96
C GLN A 2 9.12 -17.73 3.91
N LYS A 3 10.07 -16.83 3.86
CA LYS A 3 9.98 -15.56 4.58
C LYS A 3 10.52 -14.43 3.71
N SER A 4 9.99 -13.23 3.92
CA SER A 4 10.44 -12.03 3.24
C SER A 4 10.76 -10.94 4.26
N SER A 5 11.80 -10.18 4.00
CA SER A 5 12.10 -9.00 4.82
C SER A 5 11.32 -7.82 4.28
N LEU A 6 10.28 -7.40 4.98
CA LEU A 6 9.50 -6.24 4.57
C LEU A 6 10.34 -4.96 4.63
N THR A 7 11.27 -4.88 5.58
CA THR A 7 12.19 -3.74 5.66
C THR A 7 13.05 -3.63 4.41
N ALA A 8 13.62 -4.74 3.96
CA ALA A 8 14.44 -4.76 2.74
C ALA A 8 13.61 -4.45 1.50
N LEU A 9 12.41 -5.06 1.41
CA LEU A 9 11.51 -4.84 0.28
C LEU A 9 11.04 -3.39 0.21
N ALA A 10 10.73 -2.77 1.34
CA ALA A 10 10.34 -1.37 1.38
C ALA A 10 11.45 -0.48 0.82
N ARG A 11 12.70 -0.71 1.24
CA ARG A 11 13.85 0.04 0.76
C ARG A 11 14.05 -0.14 -0.75
N GLU A 12 14.04 -1.39 -1.21
CA GLU A 12 14.24 -1.72 -2.63
C GLU A 12 13.15 -1.10 -3.51
N GLN A 13 11.91 -1.18 -3.07
CA GLN A 13 10.80 -0.63 -3.84
C GLN A 13 10.75 0.89 -3.79
N LEU A 14 11.22 1.53 -2.72
CA LEU A 14 11.37 2.98 -2.69
C LEU A 14 12.43 3.44 -3.69
N GLU A 15 13.55 2.72 -3.78
CA GLU A 15 14.58 3.00 -4.79
C GLU A 15 14.00 2.84 -6.20
N ALA A 16 13.19 1.81 -6.42
CA ALA A 16 12.51 1.61 -7.71
C ALA A 16 11.55 2.75 -8.02
N ALA A 17 10.79 3.22 -7.05
CA ALA A 17 9.89 4.36 -7.20
C ALA A 17 10.65 5.63 -7.56
N GLN A 18 11.84 5.84 -6.97
CA GLN A 18 12.68 7.00 -7.28
C GLN A 18 13.16 7.00 -8.72
N ARG A 19 13.36 5.81 -9.30
CA ARG A 19 13.80 5.66 -10.70
C ARG A 19 12.65 5.64 -11.68
N ALA A 20 11.43 5.44 -11.21
CA ALA A 20 10.25 5.37 -12.06
C ALA A 20 9.70 6.77 -12.34
N SER A 21 9.31 7.03 -13.58
CA SER A 21 8.70 8.31 -13.94
C SER A 21 7.39 8.56 -13.19
N SER A 22 6.71 7.49 -12.79
CA SER A 22 5.45 7.58 -12.02
C SER A 22 5.68 7.92 -10.55
N GLY A 23 6.92 7.77 -10.03
CA GLY A 23 7.19 7.93 -8.61
C GLY A 23 6.57 6.85 -7.76
N ARG A 24 6.25 5.69 -8.34
CA ARG A 24 5.57 4.58 -7.67
C ARG A 24 6.19 3.26 -8.08
N ALA A 25 6.12 2.29 -7.17
CA ALA A 25 6.52 0.91 -7.45
C ALA A 25 5.70 -0.03 -6.57
N ALA A 26 5.59 -1.28 -6.99
CA ALA A 26 4.86 -2.27 -6.22
C ALA A 26 5.46 -3.66 -6.46
N LYS A 27 5.39 -4.50 -5.44
CA LYS A 27 5.81 -5.89 -5.55
C LYS A 27 4.90 -6.76 -4.71
N THR A 28 4.28 -7.75 -5.34
CA THR A 28 3.47 -8.75 -4.64
C THR A 28 4.42 -9.69 -3.91
N VAL A 29 4.21 -9.84 -2.60
CA VAL A 29 5.06 -10.71 -1.77
C VAL A 29 4.38 -12.03 -1.46
N TYR A 30 3.06 -12.10 -1.55
CA TYR A 30 2.30 -13.33 -1.38
C TYR A 30 1.02 -13.27 -2.19
N GLY A 31 0.61 -14.41 -2.75
CA GLY A 31 -0.66 -14.55 -3.43
C GLY A 31 -0.58 -14.31 -4.92
N GLY A 32 -1.73 -14.26 -5.53
CA GLY A 32 -1.90 -14.11 -6.96
C GLY A 32 -3.36 -14.34 -7.29
N ASN A 33 -3.66 -14.61 -8.56
CA ASN A 33 -5.04 -14.79 -9.00
C ASN A 33 -5.69 -16.04 -8.39
N GLU A 34 -4.89 -17.07 -8.13
CA GLU A 34 -5.37 -18.35 -7.61
C GLU A 34 -5.48 -18.42 -6.09
N LYS A 35 -5.02 -17.38 -5.38
CA LYS A 35 -5.06 -17.32 -3.92
C LYS A 35 -6.15 -16.38 -3.44
N GLY A 36 -6.77 -16.71 -2.31
CA GLY A 36 -7.70 -15.81 -1.65
C GLY A 36 -7.02 -14.62 -0.99
N LEU A 37 -5.80 -14.81 -0.50
CA LEU A 37 -5.02 -13.76 0.16
C LEU A 37 -3.98 -13.22 -0.82
N ARG A 38 -3.85 -11.89 -0.85
CA ARG A 38 -2.78 -11.23 -1.61
C ARG A 38 -2.17 -10.13 -0.76
N GLN A 39 -0.84 -10.10 -0.74
CA GLN A 39 -0.09 -9.06 -0.02
C GLN A 39 0.90 -8.41 -0.96
N THR A 40 0.87 -7.08 -1.02
CA THR A 40 1.67 -6.29 -1.95
C THR A 40 2.36 -5.15 -1.20
N VAL A 41 3.67 -5.01 -1.39
CA VAL A 41 4.39 -3.83 -0.92
C VAL A 41 4.24 -2.77 -2.00
N ILE A 42 3.69 -1.62 -1.63
CA ILE A 42 3.48 -0.48 -2.53
C ILE A 42 4.30 0.68 -2.01
N THR A 43 5.05 1.34 -2.89
CA THR A 43 5.82 2.52 -2.53
C THR A 43 5.39 3.71 -3.37
N LEU A 44 5.31 4.87 -2.72
CA LEU A 44 4.92 6.13 -3.33
C LEU A 44 5.87 7.21 -2.83
N LEU A 45 6.42 7.99 -3.76
CA LEU A 45 7.17 9.18 -3.37
C LEU A 45 6.20 10.27 -2.90
N ALA A 46 6.69 11.18 -2.06
CA ALA A 46 5.88 12.29 -1.56
C ALA A 46 5.18 13.02 -2.71
N GLY A 47 3.90 13.27 -2.55
CA GLY A 47 3.06 13.93 -3.55
C GLY A 47 2.44 12.98 -4.57
N GLN A 48 2.84 11.72 -4.60
CA GLN A 48 2.23 10.74 -5.48
C GLN A 48 1.01 10.11 -4.83
N SER A 49 0.11 9.59 -5.67
CA SER A 49 -1.12 8.97 -5.18
C SER A 49 -1.55 7.82 -6.07
N LEU A 50 -2.34 6.94 -5.52
CA LEU A 50 -3.09 5.94 -6.26
C LEU A 50 -4.53 6.46 -6.39
N ALA A 51 -5.04 6.43 -7.62
CA ALA A 51 -6.38 6.92 -7.91
C ALA A 51 -7.45 6.09 -7.19
N GLU A 52 -8.65 6.61 -7.13
CA GLU A 52 -9.77 5.94 -6.49
C GLU A 52 -10.04 4.58 -7.12
N HIS A 53 -10.31 3.61 -6.27
CA HIS A 53 -10.68 2.26 -6.69
C HIS A 53 -11.54 1.61 -5.61
N GLU A 54 -12.23 0.54 -6.00
CA GLU A 54 -13.06 -0.21 -5.08
C GLU A 54 -12.24 -1.29 -4.37
N ASN A 55 -12.68 -1.65 -3.17
CA ASN A 55 -12.09 -2.73 -2.42
C ASN A 55 -12.65 -4.07 -2.92
N PRO A 56 -11.80 -4.98 -3.45
CA PRO A 56 -12.28 -6.25 -4.01
C PRO A 56 -12.71 -7.26 -2.94
N GLY A 57 -12.55 -6.95 -1.68
CA GLY A 57 -12.88 -7.81 -0.56
C GLY A 57 -12.57 -7.08 0.72
N GLU A 58 -12.06 -7.80 1.71
CA GLU A 58 -11.54 -7.19 2.92
C GLU A 58 -10.10 -6.78 2.69
N ALA A 59 -9.69 -5.65 3.24
CA ALA A 59 -8.32 -5.18 3.06
C ALA A 59 -7.83 -4.38 4.26
N THR A 60 -6.52 -4.49 4.50
CA THR A 60 -5.83 -3.67 5.50
C THR A 60 -4.60 -3.06 4.86
N LEU A 61 -4.18 -1.92 5.40
CA LEU A 61 -2.99 -1.22 4.97
C LEU A 61 -2.08 -1.03 6.18
N HIS A 62 -0.89 -1.63 6.11
CA HIS A 62 0.12 -1.49 7.15
C HIS A 62 1.18 -0.52 6.65
N VAL A 63 1.33 0.62 7.31
CA VAL A 63 2.34 1.61 6.94
C VAL A 63 3.70 1.13 7.46
N LEU A 64 4.62 0.84 6.54
CA LEU A 64 5.97 0.36 6.89
C LEU A 64 6.91 1.53 7.16
N THR A 65 6.89 2.53 6.30
CA THR A 65 7.68 3.76 6.45
C THR A 65 6.90 4.94 5.88
N GLY A 66 7.23 6.13 6.34
CA GLY A 66 6.65 7.35 5.81
C GLY A 66 5.33 7.74 6.44
N ARG A 67 4.54 8.50 5.68
CA ARG A 67 3.25 9.02 6.14
C ARG A 67 2.31 9.10 4.95
N ILE A 68 1.12 8.53 5.10
CA ILE A 68 0.13 8.47 4.03
C ILE A 68 -1.22 9.00 4.48
N ARG A 69 -2.08 9.26 3.51
CA ARG A 69 -3.49 9.58 3.74
C ARG A 69 -4.35 8.67 2.88
N LEU A 70 -5.28 7.97 3.54
CA LEU A 70 -6.31 7.18 2.87
C LEU A 70 -7.60 7.97 2.92
N ALA A 71 -8.26 8.15 1.78
CA ALA A 71 -9.45 8.99 1.71
C ALA A 71 -10.59 8.30 0.97
N THR A 72 -11.80 8.52 1.49
CA THR A 72 -13.06 8.23 0.80
C THR A 72 -13.75 9.57 0.52
N ALA A 73 -14.93 9.54 -0.10
CA ALA A 73 -15.70 10.77 -0.33
C ALA A 73 -16.08 11.47 0.97
N GLU A 74 -16.19 10.74 2.08
CA GLU A 74 -16.73 11.26 3.34
C GLU A 74 -15.70 11.45 4.44
N ALA A 75 -14.55 10.79 4.37
CA ALA A 75 -13.58 10.80 5.46
C ALA A 75 -12.17 10.54 4.97
N SER A 76 -11.18 10.90 5.79
CA SER A 76 -9.80 10.57 5.51
C SER A 76 -9.08 10.20 6.81
N TRP A 77 -8.04 9.37 6.67
CA TRP A 77 -7.21 8.92 7.76
C TRP A 77 -5.75 9.08 7.38
N GLU A 78 -4.94 9.59 8.29
CA GLU A 78 -3.49 9.59 8.12
C GLU A 78 -2.90 8.42 8.87
N GLY A 79 -1.87 7.80 8.27
CA GLY A 79 -1.12 6.72 8.89
C GLY A 79 0.36 6.97 8.82
N ARG A 80 1.07 6.53 9.86
CA ARG A 80 2.53 6.62 9.99
C ARG A 80 3.12 5.23 10.17
N ALA A 81 4.44 5.13 10.07
CA ALA A 81 5.13 3.86 10.26
C ALA A 81 4.63 3.12 11.49
N GLY A 82 4.24 1.88 11.31
CA GLY A 82 3.69 1.02 12.36
C GLY A 82 2.17 1.02 12.46
N ASP A 83 1.47 1.94 11.79
CA ASP A 83 0.01 1.98 11.84
C ASP A 83 -0.60 0.93 10.92
N LEU A 84 -1.71 0.37 11.37
CA LEU A 84 -2.55 -0.52 10.56
C LEU A 84 -3.90 0.14 10.36
N ILE A 85 -4.28 0.33 9.10
CA ILE A 85 -5.57 0.93 8.75
C ILE A 85 -6.45 -0.15 8.13
N THR A 86 -7.66 -0.30 8.66
CA THR A 86 -8.68 -1.13 8.01
C THR A 86 -9.29 -0.31 6.88
N ILE A 87 -9.16 -0.83 5.66
CA ILE A 87 -9.67 -0.11 4.48
C ILE A 87 -11.19 -0.25 4.43
N PRO A 88 -11.93 0.86 4.36
CA PRO A 88 -13.38 0.79 4.35
C PRO A 88 -13.90 0.15 3.06
N ASP A 89 -15.09 -0.43 3.13
CA ASP A 89 -15.78 -1.01 1.98
C ASP A 89 -16.45 0.14 1.19
N ALA A 90 -15.60 0.95 0.57
CA ALA A 90 -16.01 2.12 -0.19
C ALA A 90 -14.89 2.46 -1.17
N THR A 91 -15.23 3.19 -2.22
CA THR A 91 -14.23 3.71 -3.15
C THR A 91 -13.27 4.62 -2.38
N HIS A 92 -11.98 4.40 -2.53
CA HIS A 92 -10.96 5.09 -1.77
C HIS A 92 -9.72 5.38 -2.61
N SER A 93 -8.93 6.34 -2.15
CA SER A 93 -7.65 6.72 -2.74
C SER A 93 -6.57 6.75 -1.67
N LEU A 94 -5.31 6.67 -2.10
CA LEU A 94 -4.16 6.69 -1.22
C LEU A 94 -3.18 7.74 -1.71
N ALA A 95 -2.75 8.63 -0.83
CA ALA A 95 -1.76 9.66 -1.15
C ALA A 95 -0.57 9.56 -0.21
N ALA A 96 0.62 9.76 -0.73
CA ALA A 96 1.83 9.84 0.07
C ALA A 96 2.09 11.28 0.48
N LEU A 97 2.16 11.51 1.78
CA LEU A 97 2.53 12.81 2.34
C LEU A 97 4.05 12.94 2.45
N ASP A 98 4.73 11.82 2.71
CA ASP A 98 6.17 11.66 2.67
C ASP A 98 6.46 10.45 1.79
N ASP A 99 7.73 10.24 1.41
CA ASP A 99 8.11 9.00 0.72
C ASP A 99 7.70 7.83 1.61
N SER A 100 6.88 6.94 1.08
CA SER A 100 6.22 5.93 1.91
C SER A 100 6.23 4.55 1.29
N ALA A 101 6.25 3.54 2.16
CA ALA A 101 6.06 2.15 1.80
C ALA A 101 4.95 1.58 2.68
N VAL A 102 4.04 0.86 2.06
CA VAL A 102 2.91 0.23 2.75
C VAL A 102 2.79 -1.22 2.33
N LEU A 103 2.24 -2.05 3.23
CA LEU A 103 1.85 -3.41 2.90
C LEU A 103 0.34 -3.45 2.80
N LEU A 104 -0.14 -3.71 1.60
CA LEU A 104 -1.57 -3.89 1.34
C LEU A 104 -1.90 -5.37 1.43
N THR A 105 -2.82 -5.73 2.30
CA THR A 105 -3.32 -7.10 2.44
C THR A 105 -4.77 -7.12 1.99
N VAL A 106 -5.08 -8.01 1.05
CA VAL A 106 -6.43 -8.17 0.51
C VAL A 106 -6.86 -9.61 0.65
N ALA A 107 -8.02 -9.83 1.24
CA ALA A 107 -8.70 -11.12 1.24
C ALA A 107 -9.82 -11.02 0.22
N LYS A 108 -9.64 -11.67 -0.93
CA LYS A 108 -10.60 -11.58 -2.03
C LYS A 108 -11.84 -12.42 -1.73
N ARG A 109 -12.97 -11.92 -2.13
CA ARG A 109 -14.26 -12.65 -2.03
C ARG A 109 -14.45 -13.57 -3.23
#